data_906ad8c0c93ae62596f56619c8f90fae
#
_entry.id   906ad8c0c93ae62596f56619c8f90fae
#
_cell.length_a   1.000
_cell.length_b   1.000
_cell.length_c   1.000
_cell.angle_alpha   90.00
_cell.angle_beta   90.00
_cell.angle_gamma   90.00
#
_symmetry.space_group_name_H-M   'P 1'
#
loop_
_entity.id
_entity.type
_entity.pdbx_description
1 polymer ?
#
loop_
_entity_poly.entity_id
_entity_poly.type
_entity_poly.pdbx_seq_one_letter_code
_entity_poly.pdbx_strand_id
1 'polypeptide(L)'
;PLDASFPDMQVVEAPKEEDLGAEAQRDSLSQQLAGLGVGTSEKDSQIAQLSNDLASEKEISAEAAAQVALLNQQLSALRSQIAALEAALGASEARDSESRTRIADLGRRLNLALAQRVQDLSRYRSDFFGQLREILADRDDIRIVGDRFVFQSEVLFSAGDAEIAGAGLSDLEALANAIKQLETQIPPEIPWVLQIEGHTDKRPINTPRFPSNWELSASRAISVAKYLVDQGISPTRLVAAGFGEFQPIDLDDTDEAYRRNRRIEFKLTD
;
A
#
# COMPACT_ATOMS: atom_id res chain seq x y z
N PRO A 1 -153.07 -9.88 -35.34
CA PRO A 1 -152.35 -9.87 -36.57
C PRO A 1 -150.85 -10.10 -36.35
N LEU A 2 -150.42 -10.89 -37.07
CA LEU A 2 -149.24 -11.70 -37.04
C LEU A 2 -148.12 -10.96 -37.80
N ASP A 3 -146.94 -11.03 -37.19
CA ASP A 3 -145.70 -10.54 -37.90
C ASP A 3 -144.75 -11.75 -37.83
N ALA A 4 -144.15 -12.07 -38.92
CA ALA A 4 -143.26 -13.17 -39.09
C ALA A 4 -141.95 -12.52 -39.67
N SER A 5 -140.95 -12.44 -38.86
CA SER A 5 -139.67 -11.98 -39.24
C SER A 5 -138.74 -13.21 -39.53
N PHE A 6 -138.15 -13.22 -40.71
CA PHE A 6 -137.07 -14.19 -41.11
C PHE A 6 -135.72 -13.72 -40.73
N PRO A 7 -134.86 -14.64 -40.27
CA PRO A 7 -133.51 -14.24 -39.96
C PRO A 7 -132.62 -14.16 -41.20
N ASP A 8 -131.75 -13.18 -41.21
CA ASP A 8 -130.71 -12.93 -42.20
C ASP A 8 -129.66 -14.05 -42.27
N MET A 9 -129.48 -14.55 -43.42
CA MET A 9 -128.44 -15.55 -43.72
C MET A 9 -127.19 -14.74 -44.16
N GLN A 10 -126.23 -14.71 -43.26
CA GLN A 10 -124.91 -14.19 -43.63
C GLN A 10 -124.26 -15.09 -44.64
N VAL A 11 -123.96 -14.61 -45.78
CA VAL A 11 -123.09 -15.20 -46.82
C VAL A 11 -121.67 -15.07 -46.32
N VAL A 12 -121.01 -16.13 -45.89
CA VAL A 12 -119.61 -16.14 -45.68
C VAL A 12 -118.99 -16.27 -47.07
N GLU A 13 -118.47 -15.24 -47.56
CA GLU A 13 -117.60 -15.25 -48.80
C GLU A 13 -116.34 -16.01 -48.48
N ALA A 14 -116.03 -17.04 -49.27
CA ALA A 14 -114.73 -17.75 -49.19
C ALA A 14 -113.63 -16.77 -49.66
N PRO A 15 -112.53 -16.78 -48.96
CA PRO A 15 -111.44 -15.92 -49.35
C PRO A 15 -110.95 -16.23 -50.75
N LYS A 16 -110.81 -15.19 -51.59
CA LYS A 16 -110.30 -15.35 -52.95
C LYS A 16 -108.88 -15.89 -52.96
N GLU A 17 -108.54 -16.83 -53.86
CA GLU A 17 -107.20 -17.40 -54.03
C GLU A 17 -106.09 -16.39 -54.12
N GLU A 18 -106.34 -15.17 -54.61
CA GLU A 18 -105.39 -14.06 -54.64
C GLU A 18 -104.95 -13.53 -53.22
N ASP A 19 -105.89 -13.56 -52.28
CA ASP A 19 -105.62 -13.13 -50.88
C ASP A 19 -104.76 -14.12 -50.13
N LEU A 20 -104.93 -15.47 -50.34
CA LEU A 20 -104.06 -16.52 -49.78
C LEU A 20 -102.63 -16.46 -50.34
N GLY A 21 -102.49 -16.09 -51.62
CA GLY A 21 -101.20 -15.88 -52.24
C GLY A 21 -100.45 -14.68 -51.65
N ALA A 22 -101.13 -13.57 -51.40
CA ALA A 22 -100.61 -12.32 -50.82
C ALA A 22 -100.25 -12.54 -49.33
N GLU A 23 -101.00 -13.30 -48.57
CA GLU A 23 -100.65 -13.66 -47.16
C GLU A 23 -99.41 -14.57 -47.09
N ALA A 24 -99.31 -15.56 -47.97
CA ALA A 24 -98.10 -16.43 -48.03
C ALA A 24 -96.85 -15.63 -48.42
N GLN A 25 -96.94 -14.67 -49.36
CA GLN A 25 -95.86 -13.79 -49.67
C GLN A 25 -95.50 -12.84 -48.53
N ARG A 26 -96.43 -12.30 -47.82
CA ARG A 26 -96.23 -11.45 -46.65
C ARG A 26 -95.50 -12.24 -45.53
N ASP A 27 -95.96 -13.46 -45.28
CA ASP A 27 -95.40 -14.36 -44.26
C ASP A 27 -93.94 -14.76 -44.65
N SER A 28 -93.66 -15.04 -45.95
CA SER A 28 -92.36 -15.30 -46.46
C SER A 28 -91.38 -14.06 -46.33
N LEU A 29 -91.88 -12.89 -46.70
CA LEU A 29 -91.18 -11.65 -46.52
C LEU A 29 -90.92 -11.32 -45.03
N SER A 30 -91.89 -11.58 -44.18
CA SER A 30 -91.77 -11.41 -42.72
C SER A 30 -90.68 -12.34 -42.14
N GLN A 31 -90.63 -13.61 -42.58
CA GLN A 31 -89.58 -14.52 -42.22
C GLN A 31 -88.22 -14.11 -42.72
N GLN A 32 -88.14 -13.62 -43.97
CA GLN A 32 -86.85 -13.07 -44.51
C GLN A 32 -86.38 -11.83 -43.74
N LEU A 33 -87.31 -10.92 -43.38
CA LEU A 33 -87.00 -9.75 -42.55
C LEU A 33 -86.55 -10.16 -41.13
N ALA A 34 -87.22 -11.15 -40.52
CA ALA A 34 -86.81 -11.68 -39.24
C ALA A 34 -85.42 -12.32 -39.33
N GLY A 35 -85.15 -13.14 -40.36
CA GLY A 35 -83.81 -13.71 -40.61
C GLY A 35 -82.72 -12.67 -40.85
N LEU A 36 -83.05 -11.62 -41.63
CA LEU A 36 -82.14 -10.48 -41.81
C LEU A 36 -81.94 -9.72 -40.50
N GLY A 37 -82.92 -9.53 -39.69
CA GLY A 37 -82.82 -8.89 -38.38
C GLY A 37 -81.98 -9.66 -37.43
N VAL A 38 -82.06 -10.99 -37.39
CA VAL A 38 -81.13 -11.83 -36.60
C VAL A 38 -79.71 -11.75 -37.13
N GLY A 39 -79.51 -11.85 -38.46
CA GLY A 39 -78.23 -11.75 -39.07
C GLY A 39 -77.52 -10.38 -38.88
N THR A 40 -78.28 -9.29 -38.85
CA THR A 40 -77.74 -7.97 -38.48
C THR A 40 -77.38 -7.87 -37.02
N SER A 41 -78.22 -8.42 -36.11
CA SER A 41 -77.90 -8.41 -34.68
C SER A 41 -76.65 -9.25 -34.34
N GLU A 42 -76.48 -10.41 -35.03
CA GLU A 42 -75.27 -11.22 -34.87
C GLU A 42 -74.00 -10.46 -35.35
N LYS A 43 -74.14 -9.80 -36.51
CA LYS A 43 -72.99 -8.95 -37.03
C LYS A 43 -72.68 -7.75 -36.13
N ASP A 44 -73.69 -7.09 -35.60
CA ASP A 44 -73.54 -6.01 -34.63
C ASP A 44 -72.80 -6.47 -33.37
N SER A 45 -73.19 -7.67 -32.90
CA SER A 45 -72.52 -8.32 -31.75
C SER A 45 -71.03 -8.63 -32.08
N GLN A 46 -70.75 -9.18 -33.28
CA GLN A 46 -69.38 -9.41 -33.75
C GLN A 46 -68.60 -8.15 -33.90
N ILE A 47 -69.18 -7.11 -34.43
CA ILE A 47 -68.51 -5.78 -34.56
C ILE A 47 -68.21 -5.20 -33.19
N ALA A 48 -69.10 -5.30 -32.23
CA ALA A 48 -68.88 -4.84 -30.87
C ALA A 48 -67.75 -5.64 -30.21
N GLN A 49 -67.68 -6.95 -30.38
CA GLN A 49 -66.63 -7.80 -29.86
C GLN A 49 -65.29 -7.49 -30.50
N LEU A 50 -65.21 -7.40 -31.84
CA LEU A 50 -63.99 -7.03 -32.54
C LEU A 50 -63.49 -5.61 -32.21
N SER A 51 -64.41 -4.67 -31.95
CA SER A 51 -64.06 -3.31 -31.50
C SER A 51 -63.44 -3.34 -30.10
N ASN A 52 -63.95 -4.17 -29.17
CA ASN A 52 -63.36 -4.35 -27.83
C ASN A 52 -62.00 -5.03 -27.90
N ASP A 53 -61.88 -6.06 -28.74
CA ASP A 53 -60.59 -6.77 -28.92
C ASP A 53 -59.55 -5.83 -29.52
N LEU A 54 -59.94 -5.01 -30.53
CA LEU A 54 -59.07 -4.00 -31.12
C LEU A 54 -58.64 -2.91 -30.10
N ALA A 55 -59.54 -2.50 -29.22
CA ALA A 55 -59.23 -1.53 -28.17
C ALA A 55 -58.22 -2.12 -27.18
N SER A 56 -58.42 -3.35 -26.75
CA SER A 56 -57.49 -4.09 -25.85
C SER A 56 -56.12 -4.28 -26.51
N GLU A 57 -56.08 -4.70 -27.77
CA GLU A 57 -54.80 -4.87 -28.50
C GLU A 57 -54.04 -3.54 -28.68
N LYS A 58 -54.77 -2.44 -28.91
CA LYS A 58 -54.13 -1.09 -28.97
C LYS A 58 -53.55 -0.69 -27.60
N GLU A 59 -54.23 -1.01 -26.49
CA GLU A 59 -53.73 -0.71 -25.16
C GLU A 59 -52.48 -1.51 -24.86
N ILE A 60 -52.46 -2.83 -25.11
CA ILE A 60 -51.29 -3.72 -24.94
C ILE A 60 -50.11 -3.22 -25.83
N SER A 61 -50.40 -2.84 -27.08
CA SER A 61 -49.38 -2.31 -28.00
C SER A 61 -48.80 -0.98 -27.51
N ALA A 62 -49.63 -0.09 -26.95
CA ALA A 62 -49.15 1.17 -26.37
C ALA A 62 -48.29 0.95 -25.13
N GLU A 63 -48.68 0.01 -24.23
CA GLU A 63 -47.86 -0.35 -23.09
C GLU A 63 -46.53 -0.96 -23.51
N ALA A 64 -46.53 -1.90 -24.46
CA ALA A 64 -45.32 -2.48 -25.02
C ALA A 64 -44.37 -1.43 -25.62
N ALA A 65 -44.93 -0.48 -26.38
CA ALA A 65 -44.15 0.65 -26.96
C ALA A 65 -43.55 1.52 -25.86
N ALA A 66 -44.27 1.81 -24.78
CA ALA A 66 -43.79 2.56 -23.65
C ALA A 66 -42.63 1.82 -22.90
N GLN A 67 -42.78 0.50 -22.72
CA GLN A 67 -41.71 -0.31 -22.13
C GLN A 67 -40.46 -0.35 -22.98
N VAL A 68 -40.59 -0.48 -24.32
CA VAL A 68 -39.44 -0.41 -25.25
C VAL A 68 -38.76 0.95 -25.18
N ALA A 69 -39.52 2.02 -25.12
CA ALA A 69 -38.95 3.39 -24.99
C ALA A 69 -38.17 3.52 -23.67
N LEU A 70 -38.68 3.05 -22.55
CA LEU A 70 -38.02 3.06 -21.27
C LEU A 70 -36.72 2.23 -21.27
N LEU A 71 -36.78 1.02 -21.82
CA LEU A 71 -35.59 0.15 -21.98
C LEU A 71 -34.52 0.80 -22.84
N ASN A 72 -34.88 1.44 -23.94
CA ASN A 72 -33.95 2.17 -24.77
C ASN A 72 -33.30 3.36 -24.04
N GLN A 73 -34.05 4.05 -23.20
CA GLN A 73 -33.51 5.12 -22.35
C GLN A 73 -32.53 4.55 -21.30
N GLN A 74 -32.86 3.44 -20.67
CA GLN A 74 -31.96 2.76 -19.73
C GLN A 74 -30.68 2.26 -20.41
N LEU A 75 -30.79 1.67 -21.60
CA LEU A 75 -29.64 1.25 -22.41
C LEU A 75 -28.73 2.43 -22.78
N SER A 76 -29.31 3.56 -23.14
CA SER A 76 -28.53 4.77 -23.43
C SER A 76 -27.80 5.28 -22.19
N ALA A 77 -28.46 5.30 -21.03
CA ALA A 77 -27.85 5.69 -19.76
C ALA A 77 -26.69 4.74 -19.35
N LEU A 78 -26.92 3.41 -19.47
CA LEU A 78 -25.87 2.41 -19.20
C LEU A 78 -24.67 2.55 -20.12
N ARG A 79 -24.88 2.77 -21.41
CA ARG A 79 -23.79 3.02 -22.37
C ARG A 79 -22.98 4.26 -22.00
N SER A 80 -23.66 5.33 -21.56
CA SER A 80 -22.97 6.54 -21.10
C SER A 80 -22.15 6.27 -19.82
N GLN A 81 -22.66 5.48 -18.88
CA GLN A 81 -21.94 5.07 -17.68
C GLN A 81 -20.71 4.22 -18.01
N ILE A 82 -20.83 3.25 -18.91
CA ILE A 82 -19.69 2.43 -19.38
C ILE A 82 -18.61 3.32 -19.99
N ALA A 83 -18.96 4.22 -20.88
CA ALA A 83 -17.99 5.14 -21.49
C ALA A 83 -17.27 6.03 -20.45
N ALA A 84 -18.01 6.50 -19.44
CA ALA A 84 -17.42 7.28 -18.35
C ALA A 84 -16.46 6.44 -17.47
N LEU A 85 -16.81 5.18 -17.19
CA LEU A 85 -15.96 4.25 -16.45
C LEU A 85 -14.69 3.89 -17.23
N GLU A 86 -14.80 3.63 -18.53
CA GLU A 86 -13.66 3.36 -19.41
C GLU A 86 -12.70 4.55 -19.45
N ALA A 87 -13.22 5.76 -19.55
CA ALA A 87 -12.40 6.99 -19.50
C ALA A 87 -11.71 7.17 -18.14
N ALA A 88 -12.43 6.90 -17.03
CA ALA A 88 -11.87 6.97 -15.69
C ALA A 88 -10.79 5.91 -15.46
N LEU A 89 -10.98 4.68 -15.96
CA LEU A 89 -10.01 3.60 -15.89
C LEU A 89 -8.74 3.98 -16.67
N GLY A 90 -8.86 4.44 -17.91
CA GLY A 90 -7.71 4.86 -18.71
C GLY A 90 -6.92 6.02 -18.06
N ALA A 91 -7.61 6.98 -17.43
CA ALA A 91 -6.96 8.05 -16.68
C ALA A 91 -6.25 7.53 -15.43
N SER A 92 -6.80 6.50 -14.75
CA SER A 92 -6.18 5.86 -13.59
C SER A 92 -4.94 5.06 -13.98
N GLU A 93 -5.01 4.29 -15.06
CA GLU A 93 -3.87 3.52 -15.59
C GLU A 93 -2.71 4.42 -16.03
N ALA A 94 -3.01 5.56 -16.65
CA ALA A 94 -2.01 6.55 -17.02
C ALA A 94 -1.29 7.13 -15.80
N ARG A 95 -2.03 7.47 -14.73
CA ARG A 95 -1.45 7.95 -13.46
C ARG A 95 -0.61 6.88 -12.77
N ASP A 96 -1.06 5.62 -12.79
CA ASP A 96 -0.31 4.52 -12.19
C ASP A 96 1.02 4.28 -12.94
N SER A 97 1.00 4.31 -14.27
CA SER A 97 2.20 4.23 -15.10
C SER A 97 3.18 5.38 -14.84
N GLU A 98 2.69 6.62 -14.73
CA GLU A 98 3.51 7.78 -14.36
C GLU A 98 4.10 7.64 -12.97
N SER A 99 3.29 7.21 -11.99
CA SER A 99 3.75 6.95 -10.61
C SER A 99 4.86 5.90 -10.56
N ARG A 100 4.71 4.78 -11.26
CA ARG A 100 5.73 3.72 -11.33
C ARG A 100 7.03 4.23 -11.93
N THR A 101 6.95 5.02 -13.00
CA THR A 101 8.13 5.64 -13.62
C THR A 101 8.83 6.58 -12.67
N ARG A 102 8.07 7.40 -11.94
CA ARG A 102 8.57 8.35 -10.95
C ARG A 102 9.24 7.64 -9.76
N ILE A 103 8.61 6.56 -9.24
CA ILE A 103 9.18 5.72 -8.17
C ILE A 103 10.50 5.07 -8.63
N ALA A 104 10.54 4.53 -9.83
CA ALA A 104 11.76 3.94 -10.39
C ALA A 104 12.89 4.97 -10.56
N ASP A 105 12.57 6.20 -11.00
CA ASP A 105 13.56 7.28 -11.11
C ASP A 105 14.08 7.72 -9.73
N LEU A 106 13.19 7.94 -8.77
CA LEU A 106 13.56 8.28 -7.40
C LEU A 106 14.42 7.17 -6.76
N GLY A 107 14.09 5.90 -6.98
CA GLY A 107 14.87 4.76 -6.51
C GLY A 107 16.30 4.76 -7.09
N ARG A 108 16.43 5.03 -8.40
CA ARG A 108 17.77 5.15 -9.02
C ARG A 108 18.59 6.31 -8.43
N ARG A 109 17.97 7.49 -8.27
CA ARG A 109 18.65 8.67 -7.68
C ARG A 109 19.06 8.42 -6.24
N LEU A 110 18.20 7.79 -5.44
CA LEU A 110 18.49 7.42 -4.05
C LEU A 110 19.67 6.45 -3.99
N ASN A 111 19.67 5.38 -4.79
CA ASN A 111 20.73 4.40 -4.83
C ASN A 111 22.06 5.03 -5.25
N LEU A 112 22.05 5.93 -6.23
CA LEU A 112 23.25 6.66 -6.64
C LEU A 112 23.79 7.56 -5.51
N ALA A 113 22.91 8.31 -4.85
CA ALA A 113 23.29 9.17 -3.73
C ALA A 113 23.83 8.37 -2.53
N LEU A 114 23.22 7.23 -2.23
CA LEU A 114 23.71 6.31 -1.18
C LEU A 114 25.07 5.72 -1.55
N ALA A 115 25.27 5.28 -2.79
CA ALA A 115 26.54 4.75 -3.25
C ALA A 115 27.66 5.81 -3.17
N GLN A 116 27.38 7.05 -3.55
CA GLN A 116 28.32 8.17 -3.40
C GLN A 116 28.66 8.41 -1.93
N ARG A 117 27.67 8.47 -1.02
CA ARG A 117 27.91 8.64 0.42
C ARG A 117 28.79 7.54 1.00
N VAL A 118 28.51 6.28 0.66
CA VAL A 118 29.33 5.13 1.11
C VAL A 118 30.76 5.25 0.58
N GLN A 119 30.92 5.66 -0.67
CA GLN A 119 32.24 5.86 -1.27
C GLN A 119 33.02 7.01 -0.59
N ASP A 120 32.37 8.14 -0.34
CA ASP A 120 32.99 9.29 0.33
C ASP A 120 33.39 8.92 1.76
N LEU A 121 32.51 8.28 2.54
CA LEU A 121 32.86 7.82 3.90
C LEU A 121 34.01 6.82 3.88
N SER A 122 34.01 5.89 2.93
CA SER A 122 35.13 4.93 2.77
C SER A 122 36.45 5.62 2.46
N ARG A 123 36.41 6.68 1.64
CA ARG A 123 37.60 7.50 1.33
C ARG A 123 38.09 8.23 2.56
N TYR A 124 37.24 8.98 3.27
CA TYR A 124 37.65 9.71 4.48
C TYR A 124 38.17 8.76 5.56
N ARG A 125 37.53 7.59 5.70
CA ARG A 125 38.02 6.53 6.61
C ARG A 125 39.44 6.07 6.22
N SER A 126 39.67 5.82 4.93
CA SER A 126 40.98 5.42 4.43
C SER A 126 42.06 6.49 4.65
N ASP A 127 41.71 7.75 4.38
CA ASP A 127 42.62 8.90 4.58
C ASP A 127 42.94 9.08 6.06
N PHE A 128 41.97 8.98 6.95
CA PHE A 128 42.17 9.00 8.41
C PHE A 128 43.11 7.90 8.88
N PHE A 129 42.84 6.65 8.47
CA PHE A 129 43.72 5.53 8.84
C PHE A 129 45.12 5.68 8.25
N GLY A 130 45.25 6.30 7.06
CA GLY A 130 46.53 6.62 6.45
C GLY A 130 47.32 7.62 7.28
N GLN A 131 46.71 8.75 7.62
CA GLN A 131 47.34 9.80 8.43
C GLN A 131 47.69 9.30 9.84
N LEU A 132 46.79 8.60 10.50
CA LEU A 132 47.04 8.08 11.84
C LEU A 132 48.14 7.01 11.84
N ARG A 133 48.23 6.21 10.76
CA ARG A 133 49.33 5.27 10.57
C ARG A 133 50.69 5.96 10.49
N GLU A 134 50.78 7.08 9.78
CA GLU A 134 52.01 7.85 9.69
C GLU A 134 52.43 8.47 11.05
N ILE A 135 51.44 8.99 11.80
CA ILE A 135 51.67 9.60 13.13
C ILE A 135 52.12 8.56 14.16
N LEU A 136 51.59 7.33 14.04
CA LEU A 136 51.80 6.24 15.03
C LEU A 136 52.79 5.16 14.54
N ALA A 137 53.48 5.38 13.39
CA ALA A 137 54.33 4.37 12.74
C ALA A 137 55.51 3.91 13.63
N ASP A 138 56.04 4.81 14.48
CA ASP A 138 57.16 4.53 15.34
C ASP A 138 56.80 3.95 16.73
N ARG A 139 55.53 3.50 16.90
CA ARG A 139 55.02 2.98 18.17
C ARG A 139 54.76 1.48 18.09
N ASP A 140 55.50 0.68 18.86
CA ASP A 140 55.41 -0.79 18.91
C ASP A 140 54.16 -1.30 19.62
N ASP A 141 53.51 -0.48 20.46
CA ASP A 141 52.39 -0.79 21.34
C ASP A 141 51.03 -0.49 20.69
N ILE A 142 51.04 0.11 19.49
CA ILE A 142 49.81 0.38 18.70
C ILE A 142 49.81 -0.49 17.45
N ARG A 143 48.78 -1.27 17.29
CA ARG A 143 48.61 -2.13 16.11
C ARG A 143 47.42 -1.65 15.27
N ILE A 144 47.59 -1.73 13.97
CA ILE A 144 46.53 -1.47 13.03
C ILE A 144 46.06 -2.83 12.52
N VAL A 145 44.79 -3.16 12.77
CA VAL A 145 44.15 -4.41 12.34
C VAL A 145 42.92 -4.07 11.50
N GLY A 146 43.07 -4.14 10.16
CA GLY A 146 42.02 -3.74 9.24
C GLY A 146 41.67 -2.25 9.35
N ASP A 147 40.48 -1.96 9.82
CA ASP A 147 39.88 -0.65 10.04
C ASP A 147 39.88 -0.22 11.52
N ARG A 148 40.78 -0.76 12.34
CA ARG A 148 40.87 -0.50 13.78
C ARG A 148 42.27 -0.17 14.22
N PHE A 149 42.39 0.75 15.17
CA PHE A 149 43.59 0.96 15.96
C PHE A 149 43.45 0.24 17.27
N VAL A 150 44.41 -0.59 17.59
CA VAL A 150 44.41 -1.45 18.77
C VAL A 150 45.54 -1.00 19.69
N PHE A 151 45.17 -0.49 20.85
CA PHE A 151 46.05 -0.11 21.92
C PHE A 151 46.09 -1.20 22.98
N GLN A 152 47.29 -1.57 23.41
CA GLN A 152 47.44 -2.43 24.56
C GLN A 152 46.91 -1.75 25.83
N SER A 153 46.04 -2.43 26.57
CA SER A 153 45.39 -1.85 27.75
C SER A 153 46.37 -1.42 28.85
N GLU A 154 47.49 -2.12 28.97
CA GLU A 154 48.53 -1.81 29.94
C GLU A 154 49.26 -0.50 29.68
N VAL A 155 49.27 0.01 28.47
CA VAL A 155 49.81 1.33 28.13
C VAL A 155 48.95 2.45 28.69
N LEU A 156 47.61 2.21 28.69
CA LEU A 156 46.64 3.22 29.07
C LEU A 156 46.20 3.10 30.55
N PHE A 157 46.21 1.89 31.12
CA PHE A 157 45.62 1.63 32.41
C PHE A 157 46.50 0.70 33.29
N SER A 158 46.48 0.94 34.58
CA SER A 158 47.02 0.00 35.56
C SER A 158 46.12 -1.27 35.64
N ALA A 159 46.69 -2.37 36.13
CA ALA A 159 45.96 -3.62 36.26
C ALA A 159 44.69 -3.46 37.16
N GLY A 160 43.53 -3.88 36.64
CA GLY A 160 42.28 -3.77 37.34
C GLY A 160 41.72 -2.36 37.52
N ASP A 161 42.28 -1.37 36.84
CA ASP A 161 41.86 0.03 36.90
C ASP A 161 41.35 0.53 35.55
N ALA A 162 40.59 1.62 35.59
CA ALA A 162 40.09 2.35 34.43
C ALA A 162 40.48 3.84 34.44
N GLU A 163 41.41 4.24 35.32
CA GLU A 163 42.01 5.58 35.28
C GLU A 163 43.19 5.58 34.30
N ILE A 164 43.21 6.58 33.40
CA ILE A 164 44.26 6.65 32.38
C ILE A 164 45.60 6.95 33.06
N ALA A 165 46.58 6.10 32.82
CA ALA A 165 47.93 6.24 33.34
C ALA A 165 48.79 7.14 32.44
N GLY A 166 49.77 7.81 33.00
CA GLY A 166 50.60 8.81 32.32
C GLY A 166 51.36 8.32 31.09
N ALA A 167 51.70 7.04 30.99
CA ALA A 167 52.43 6.49 29.84
C ALA A 167 51.66 6.56 28.50
N GLY A 168 50.31 6.34 28.53
CA GLY A 168 49.47 6.37 27.32
C GLY A 168 48.92 7.74 26.96
N LEU A 169 49.14 8.77 27.77
CA LEU A 169 48.59 10.10 27.52
C LEU A 169 49.14 10.71 26.20
N SER A 170 50.42 10.53 25.89
CA SER A 170 51.01 11.05 24.64
C SER A 170 50.39 10.41 23.38
N ASP A 171 49.97 9.14 23.48
CA ASP A 171 49.38 8.41 22.38
C ASP A 171 47.91 8.81 22.16
N LEU A 172 47.19 9.01 23.26
CA LEU A 172 45.83 9.53 23.23
C LEU A 172 45.77 11.01 22.76
N GLU A 173 46.78 11.80 23.10
CA GLU A 173 46.94 13.19 22.60
C GLU A 173 47.18 13.19 21.08
N ALA A 174 48.07 12.32 20.58
CA ALA A 174 48.33 12.18 19.15
C ALA A 174 47.05 11.72 18.40
N LEU A 175 46.32 10.77 18.94
CA LEU A 175 45.03 10.34 18.44
C LEU A 175 44.00 11.48 18.44
N ALA A 176 43.90 12.24 19.53
CA ALA A 176 42.98 13.38 19.61
C ALA A 176 43.29 14.45 18.53
N ASN A 177 44.58 14.75 18.30
CA ASN A 177 45.00 15.69 17.28
C ASN A 177 44.65 15.18 15.86
N ALA A 178 44.86 13.91 15.58
CA ALA A 178 44.47 13.30 14.31
C ALA A 178 42.95 13.35 14.08
N ILE A 179 42.16 13.09 15.11
CA ILE A 179 40.70 13.18 15.03
C ILE A 179 40.24 14.62 14.75
N LYS A 180 40.84 15.62 15.39
CA LYS A 180 40.56 17.04 15.13
C LYS A 180 40.87 17.43 13.68
N GLN A 181 41.96 16.95 13.13
CA GLN A 181 42.29 17.17 11.72
C GLN A 181 41.26 16.52 10.80
N LEU A 182 40.87 15.30 11.10
CA LEU A 182 39.83 14.59 10.36
C LEU A 182 38.49 15.35 10.39
N GLU A 183 38.09 15.85 11.56
CA GLU A 183 36.84 16.61 11.74
C GLU A 183 36.78 17.86 10.84
N THR A 184 37.92 18.46 10.53
CA THR A 184 38.00 19.61 9.61
C THR A 184 37.93 19.20 8.14
N GLN A 185 38.25 17.96 7.81
CA GLN A 185 38.30 17.43 6.44
C GLN A 185 37.01 16.76 5.99
N ILE A 186 36.29 16.18 6.93
CA ILE A 186 35.01 15.53 6.63
C ILE A 186 33.88 16.58 6.59
N PRO A 187 33.12 16.67 5.49
CA PRO A 187 31.94 17.53 5.42
C PRO A 187 30.96 17.26 6.57
N PRO A 188 30.34 18.28 7.16
CA PRO A 188 29.48 18.14 8.33
C PRO A 188 28.22 17.28 8.05
N GLU A 189 27.85 17.14 6.78
CA GLU A 189 26.71 16.34 6.31
C GLU A 189 26.99 14.83 6.36
N ILE A 190 28.28 14.44 6.45
CA ILE A 190 28.65 13.02 6.54
C ILE A 190 28.60 12.61 8.01
N PRO A 191 27.68 11.73 8.41
CA PRO A 191 27.65 11.20 9.76
C PRO A 191 28.87 10.28 9.96
N TRP A 192 29.62 10.50 11.02
CA TRP A 192 30.66 9.58 11.46
C TRP A 192 30.77 9.64 12.98
N VAL A 193 31.12 8.53 13.57
CA VAL A 193 31.46 8.43 15.00
C VAL A 193 32.71 7.59 15.19
N LEU A 194 33.50 7.95 16.19
CA LEU A 194 34.59 7.13 16.66
C LEU A 194 34.08 6.23 17.77
N GLN A 195 34.04 4.97 17.52
CA GLN A 195 33.70 3.95 18.50
C GLN A 195 34.95 3.51 19.26
N ILE A 196 34.89 3.57 20.58
CA ILE A 196 35.94 3.20 21.52
C ILE A 196 35.47 1.91 22.18
N GLU A 197 36.17 0.80 21.89
CA GLU A 197 35.79 -0.53 22.33
C GLU A 197 36.78 -1.03 23.39
N GLY A 198 36.30 -1.31 24.60
CA GLY A 198 37.10 -1.89 25.67
C GLY A 198 36.98 -3.41 25.69
N HIS A 199 38.10 -4.10 25.80
CA HIS A 199 38.19 -5.56 25.90
C HIS A 199 39.07 -6.00 27.08
N THR A 200 38.75 -7.15 27.64
CA THR A 200 39.55 -7.81 28.71
C THR A 200 40.03 -9.19 28.25
N ASP A 201 40.92 -9.76 28.99
CA ASP A 201 41.17 -11.21 28.92
C ASP A 201 40.05 -11.96 29.69
N LYS A 202 40.05 -13.30 29.63
CA LYS A 202 39.05 -14.16 30.24
C LYS A 202 39.18 -14.35 31.74
N ARG A 203 40.24 -13.81 32.36
CA ARG A 203 40.41 -13.90 33.84
C ARG A 203 39.38 -13.00 34.50
N PRO A 204 38.56 -13.54 35.39
CA PRO A 204 37.48 -12.77 35.98
C PRO A 204 38.02 -11.69 36.93
N ILE A 205 37.40 -10.50 36.86
CA ILE A 205 37.54 -9.47 37.87
C ILE A 205 36.27 -9.45 38.73
N ASN A 206 36.45 -9.24 40.01
CA ASN A 206 35.34 -9.04 40.95
C ASN A 206 35.79 -8.11 42.07
N THR A 207 35.60 -6.82 41.88
CA THR A 207 35.92 -5.78 42.86
C THR A 207 34.66 -4.92 43.12
N PRO A 208 34.59 -4.18 44.24
CA PRO A 208 33.48 -3.26 44.48
C PRO A 208 33.28 -2.22 43.37
N ARG A 209 34.34 -1.84 42.65
CA ARG A 209 34.32 -0.88 41.56
C ARG A 209 33.93 -1.54 40.24
N PHE A 210 34.37 -2.76 40.01
CA PHE A 210 34.15 -3.53 38.78
C PHE A 210 33.69 -4.95 39.13
N PRO A 211 32.36 -5.18 39.18
CA PRO A 211 31.82 -6.52 39.51
C PRO A 211 32.14 -7.58 38.46
N SER A 212 32.34 -7.18 37.21
CA SER A 212 32.73 -8.10 36.13
C SER A 212 33.61 -7.41 35.07
N ASN A 213 34.09 -8.20 34.11
CA ASN A 213 34.86 -7.71 32.96
C ASN A 213 34.03 -6.77 32.07
N TRP A 214 32.71 -6.85 32.12
CA TRP A 214 31.82 -5.90 31.42
C TRP A 214 32.01 -4.47 31.96
N GLU A 215 31.91 -4.29 33.27
CA GLU A 215 32.03 -2.99 33.91
C GLU A 215 33.44 -2.40 33.75
N LEU A 216 34.47 -3.26 33.87
CA LEU A 216 35.86 -2.82 33.67
C LEU A 216 36.07 -2.32 32.23
N SER A 217 35.71 -3.14 31.25
CA SER A 217 35.91 -2.78 29.83
C SER A 217 35.13 -1.55 29.42
N ALA A 218 33.85 -1.44 29.84
CA ALA A 218 33.02 -0.28 29.59
C ALA A 218 33.58 0.99 30.27
N SER A 219 34.04 0.89 31.53
CA SER A 219 34.61 2.01 32.25
C SER A 219 35.91 2.52 31.60
N ARG A 220 36.74 1.63 31.08
CA ARG A 220 37.94 1.98 30.35
C ARG A 220 37.61 2.74 29.05
N ALA A 221 36.68 2.25 28.28
CA ALA A 221 36.21 2.93 27.05
C ALA A 221 35.62 4.32 27.37
N ILE A 222 34.84 4.44 28.45
CA ILE A 222 34.28 5.71 28.93
C ILE A 222 35.40 6.68 29.38
N SER A 223 36.44 6.20 30.08
CA SER A 223 37.54 7.05 30.50
C SER A 223 38.27 7.64 29.29
N VAL A 224 38.54 6.83 28.25
CA VAL A 224 39.14 7.33 27.01
C VAL A 224 38.21 8.33 26.30
N ALA A 225 36.90 8.03 26.20
CA ALA A 225 35.95 8.95 25.61
C ALA A 225 35.95 10.31 26.33
N LYS A 226 35.93 10.32 27.67
CA LYS A 226 36.00 11.55 28.47
C LYS A 226 37.31 12.33 28.20
N TYR A 227 38.42 11.62 28.16
CA TYR A 227 39.71 12.27 27.84
C TYR A 227 39.66 12.95 26.45
N LEU A 228 39.11 12.28 25.43
CA LEU A 228 38.97 12.86 24.09
C LEU A 228 38.04 14.09 24.08
N VAL A 229 36.96 14.07 24.89
CA VAL A 229 36.09 15.24 25.09
C VAL A 229 36.88 16.40 25.73
N ASP A 230 37.68 16.11 26.77
CA ASP A 230 38.52 17.12 27.44
C ASP A 230 39.58 17.70 26.47
N GLN A 231 40.03 16.91 25.50
CA GLN A 231 40.85 17.38 24.38
C GLN A 231 40.08 18.18 23.32
N GLY A 232 38.78 18.37 23.45
CA GLY A 232 37.94 19.20 22.57
C GLY A 232 37.27 18.47 21.42
N ILE A 233 37.23 17.14 21.42
CA ILE A 233 36.42 16.37 20.46
C ILE A 233 34.96 16.40 20.87
N SER A 234 34.06 16.61 19.90
CA SER A 234 32.62 16.65 20.17
C SER A 234 32.12 15.34 20.76
N PRO A 235 31.36 15.35 21.90
CA PRO A 235 30.77 14.13 22.46
C PRO A 235 29.80 13.43 21.51
N THR A 236 29.22 14.14 20.55
CA THR A 236 28.33 13.57 19.53
C THR A 236 29.06 12.70 18.51
N ARG A 237 30.40 12.79 18.48
CA ARG A 237 31.28 12.01 17.59
C ARG A 237 31.92 10.79 18.30
N LEU A 238 31.54 10.52 19.54
CA LEU A 238 32.16 9.45 20.33
C LEU A 238 31.11 8.43 20.81
N VAL A 239 31.47 7.16 20.71
CA VAL A 239 30.72 6.04 21.31
C VAL A 239 31.66 5.21 22.13
N ALA A 240 31.32 4.92 23.39
CA ALA A 240 32.10 4.04 24.26
C ALA A 240 31.33 2.71 24.44
N ALA A 241 32.00 1.59 24.17
CA ALA A 241 31.46 0.24 24.29
C ALA A 241 32.38 -0.69 25.09
N GLY A 242 31.83 -1.51 25.94
CA GLY A 242 32.56 -2.55 26.66
C GLY A 242 32.16 -3.93 26.15
N PHE A 243 33.12 -4.76 25.80
CA PHE A 243 32.90 -6.11 25.30
C PHE A 243 33.31 -7.20 26.31
N GLY A 244 33.91 -6.82 27.44
CA GLY A 244 34.43 -7.80 28.41
C GLY A 244 35.44 -8.75 27.76
N GLU A 245 35.36 -10.02 28.14
CA GLU A 245 36.16 -11.11 27.59
C GLU A 245 35.55 -11.80 26.35
N PHE A 246 34.40 -11.36 25.87
CA PHE A 246 33.58 -12.14 24.94
C PHE A 246 33.98 -11.94 23.45
N GLN A 247 34.93 -11.09 23.17
CA GLN A 247 35.48 -10.90 21.82
C GLN A 247 37.03 -11.01 21.84
N PRO A 248 37.59 -12.19 22.14
CA PRO A 248 39.04 -12.38 22.13
C PRO A 248 39.56 -12.36 20.69
N ILE A 249 40.74 -11.74 20.49
CA ILE A 249 41.49 -11.81 19.22
C ILE A 249 42.48 -12.98 19.23
N ASP A 250 42.77 -13.51 20.39
CA ASP A 250 43.64 -14.66 20.60
C ASP A 250 43.00 -15.63 21.61
N LEU A 251 42.82 -16.87 21.18
CA LEU A 251 42.11 -17.90 21.95
C LEU A 251 43.04 -18.74 22.84
N ASP A 252 44.35 -18.56 22.71
CA ASP A 252 45.32 -19.33 23.47
C ASP A 252 45.27 -19.00 24.98
N ASP A 253 45.65 -19.99 25.78
CA ASP A 253 45.72 -19.90 27.24
C ASP A 253 47.12 -19.51 27.70
N THR A 254 47.64 -18.43 27.17
CA THR A 254 48.98 -17.89 27.47
C THR A 254 48.92 -16.45 27.97
N ASP A 255 49.87 -16.03 28.76
CA ASP A 255 49.96 -14.62 29.20
C ASP A 255 50.08 -13.66 28.05
N GLU A 256 50.70 -14.10 26.96
CA GLU A 256 50.82 -13.31 25.73
C GLU A 256 49.47 -13.14 25.03
N ALA A 257 48.64 -14.20 24.94
CA ALA A 257 47.29 -14.14 24.42
C ALA A 257 46.41 -13.23 25.29
N TYR A 258 46.50 -13.38 26.61
CA TYR A 258 45.78 -12.52 27.55
C TYR A 258 46.17 -11.06 27.39
N ARG A 259 47.46 -10.75 27.22
CA ARG A 259 47.92 -9.38 26.95
C ARG A 259 47.33 -8.84 25.68
N ARG A 260 47.29 -9.61 24.58
CA ARG A 260 46.69 -9.20 23.34
C ARG A 260 45.17 -8.93 23.46
N ASN A 261 44.48 -9.74 24.29
CA ASN A 261 43.04 -9.59 24.49
C ASN A 261 42.70 -8.36 25.34
N ARG A 262 43.55 -7.96 26.30
CA ARG A 262 43.37 -6.72 27.08
C ARG A 262 43.78 -5.51 26.21
N ARG A 263 42.80 -4.91 25.52
CA ARG A 263 42.99 -3.87 24.55
C ARG A 263 41.89 -2.86 24.54
N ILE A 264 42.17 -1.70 23.97
CA ILE A 264 41.20 -0.69 23.54
C ILE A 264 41.29 -0.59 22.03
N GLU A 265 40.17 -0.75 21.36
CA GLU A 265 40.06 -0.57 19.92
C GLU A 265 39.37 0.75 19.59
N PHE A 266 39.84 1.41 18.54
CA PHE A 266 39.22 2.61 17.97
C PHE A 266 38.79 2.29 16.55
N LYS A 267 37.51 2.48 16.28
CA LYS A 267 36.91 2.23 14.98
C LYS A 267 36.12 3.43 14.53
N LEU A 268 36.34 3.87 13.28
CA LEU A 268 35.48 4.87 12.66
C LEU A 268 34.27 4.18 12.02
N THR A 269 33.07 4.62 12.39
CA THR A 269 31.81 4.05 11.88
C THR A 269 30.82 5.18 11.57
N ASP A 270 29.74 4.87 10.93
CA ASP A 270 28.59 5.72 10.60
C ASP A 270 27.37 5.45 11.50
#